data_34aa67189e04dfa0db4e34f7c2893bd1
#
_entry.id   34aa67189e04dfa0db4e34f7c2893bd1
#
_cell.length_a   1.000
_cell.length_b   1.000
_cell.length_c   1.000
_cell.angle_alpha   90.00
_cell.angle_beta   90.00
_cell.angle_gamma   90.00
#
_symmetry.space_group_name_H-M   'P 1'
#
loop_
_entity.id
_entity.type
_entity.pdbx_description
1 polymer ?
#
loop_
_entity_poly.entity_id
_entity_poly.type
_entity_poly.pdbx_seq_one_letter_code
_entity_poly.pdbx_strand_id
1 'polypeptide(L)'
;MIVLEHVSKTYSNDVDAVKDINIKIRKGEFVFIVGSSGSGKSTLIKLLLKEIEPTSGKIYVNGKDITRLRRRNVPKFRRNLGIVFQDFRLLKDRNVFENVAFAQRVIEKPIRTIQRNVPSILSLVGLSDKQEAFPKELSGGEQQRVALARALVNNPLILLADEPTGNLDPKNSWEIMSLLDEINKRGTTVVVVTHNVEIVDAMQKRVITMNKGVMINDEQKGGYSNEI
;
A
#
# COMPACT_ATOMS: atom_id res chain seq x y z
N MET A 1 8.85 6.86 10.60
CA MET A 1 7.78 7.23 9.66
C MET A 1 6.42 6.71 10.11
N ILE A 2 6.29 5.43 10.36
CA ILE A 2 5.12 4.78 10.97
C ILE A 2 5.55 4.20 12.31
N VAL A 3 4.77 4.43 13.38
CA VAL A 3 5.00 3.84 14.71
C VAL A 3 3.66 3.34 15.25
N LEU A 4 3.64 2.09 15.64
CA LEU A 4 2.56 1.45 16.38
C LEU A 4 3.07 1.14 17.78
N GLU A 5 2.33 1.57 18.80
CA GLU A 5 2.65 1.36 20.21
C GLU A 5 1.50 0.66 20.90
N HIS A 6 1.72 -0.59 21.29
CA HIS A 6 0.75 -1.46 21.98
C HIS A 6 -0.62 -1.52 21.29
N VAL A 7 -0.61 -1.59 19.94
CA VAL A 7 -1.84 -1.53 19.13
C VAL A 7 -2.56 -2.87 19.15
N SER A 8 -3.82 -2.83 19.58
CA SER A 8 -4.73 -3.97 19.49
C SER A 8 -6.02 -3.60 18.76
N LYS A 9 -6.61 -4.57 18.10
CA LYS A 9 -7.92 -4.46 17.46
C LYS A 9 -8.74 -5.73 17.64
N THR A 10 -9.80 -5.59 18.43
CA THR A 10 -10.86 -6.59 18.57
C THR A 10 -12.09 -6.10 17.80
N TYR A 11 -12.70 -6.97 16.99
CA TYR A 11 -13.96 -6.68 16.30
C TYR A 11 -15.16 -7.02 17.21
N SER A 12 -16.35 -6.54 16.85
CA SER A 12 -17.59 -6.69 17.63
C SER A 12 -18.05 -8.14 17.86
N ASN A 13 -17.46 -9.10 17.12
CA ASN A 13 -17.66 -10.53 17.29
C ASN A 13 -16.59 -11.21 18.15
N ASP A 14 -15.90 -10.45 19.00
CA ASP A 14 -14.82 -10.87 19.90
C ASP A 14 -13.61 -11.51 19.17
N VAL A 15 -13.46 -11.21 17.89
CA VAL A 15 -12.27 -11.63 17.13
C VAL A 15 -11.15 -10.62 17.33
N ASP A 16 -10.09 -11.06 17.99
CA ASP A 16 -8.84 -10.34 18.15
C ASP A 16 -8.02 -10.40 16.87
N ALA A 17 -8.20 -9.42 16.00
CA ALA A 17 -7.52 -9.38 14.71
C ALA A 17 -6.08 -8.88 14.79
N VAL A 18 -5.77 -8.05 15.79
CA VAL A 18 -4.41 -7.53 16.08
C VAL A 18 -4.26 -7.43 17.58
N LYS A 19 -3.13 -7.93 18.14
CA LYS A 19 -2.86 -8.04 19.57
C LYS A 19 -1.49 -7.46 19.88
N ASP A 20 -1.47 -6.37 20.66
CA ASP A 20 -0.27 -5.73 21.22
C ASP A 20 0.87 -5.52 20.22
N ILE A 21 0.54 -5.05 19.02
CA ILE A 21 1.53 -4.83 17.97
C ILE A 21 2.39 -3.61 18.26
N ASN A 22 3.70 -3.82 18.22
CA ASN A 22 4.73 -2.79 18.38
C ASN A 22 5.62 -2.80 17.15
N ILE A 23 5.47 -1.81 16.24
CA ILE A 23 6.21 -1.71 14.98
C ILE A 23 6.73 -0.29 14.79
N LYS A 24 7.97 -0.16 14.32
CA LYS A 24 8.55 1.11 13.91
C LYS A 24 9.15 0.99 12.51
N ILE A 25 8.53 1.66 11.53
CA ILE A 25 9.03 1.74 10.15
C ILE A 25 9.65 3.13 9.94
N ARG A 26 10.89 3.17 9.46
CA ARG A 26 11.63 4.42 9.19
C ARG A 26 11.18 5.04 7.86
N LYS A 27 11.52 6.31 7.67
CA LYS A 27 11.30 6.98 6.39
C LYS A 27 12.20 6.37 5.31
N GLY A 28 11.63 6.12 4.12
CA GLY A 28 12.35 5.52 2.99
C GLY A 28 12.62 4.02 3.14
N GLU A 29 12.05 3.36 4.15
CA GLU A 29 12.20 1.92 4.35
C GLU A 29 11.25 1.14 3.43
N PHE A 30 11.70 -0.01 2.93
CA PHE A 30 10.86 -1.00 2.27
C PHE A 30 10.64 -2.16 3.24
N VAL A 31 9.37 -2.46 3.54
CA VAL A 31 9.00 -3.47 4.54
C VAL A 31 7.94 -4.40 3.96
N PHE A 32 8.20 -5.69 4.06
CA PHE A 32 7.19 -6.72 3.86
C PHE A 32 6.46 -7.03 5.18
N ILE A 33 5.16 -7.23 5.10
CA ILE A 33 4.33 -7.79 6.17
C ILE A 33 3.76 -9.09 5.66
N VAL A 34 4.21 -10.20 6.23
CA VAL A 34 3.86 -11.55 5.80
C VAL A 34 3.10 -12.31 6.87
N GLY A 35 2.52 -13.44 6.50
CA GLY A 35 1.78 -14.33 7.41
C GLY A 35 0.61 -15.03 6.71
N SER A 36 0.03 -16.03 7.36
CA SER A 36 -1.11 -16.80 6.84
C SER A 36 -2.37 -15.93 6.64
N SER A 37 -3.35 -16.46 5.92
CA SER A 37 -4.67 -15.83 5.82
C SER A 37 -5.27 -15.66 7.23
N GLY A 38 -5.88 -14.50 7.50
CA GLY A 38 -6.43 -14.19 8.83
C GLY A 38 -5.41 -13.79 9.89
N SER A 39 -4.11 -13.67 9.59
CA SER A 39 -3.10 -13.26 10.57
C SER A 39 -3.16 -11.79 11.01
N GLY A 40 -4.09 -10.97 10.45
CA GLY A 40 -4.31 -9.57 10.85
C GLY A 40 -3.71 -8.52 9.89
N LYS A 41 -3.05 -8.92 8.80
CA LYS A 41 -2.38 -8.02 7.84
C LYS A 41 -3.32 -6.96 7.25
N SER A 42 -4.47 -7.36 6.72
CA SER A 42 -5.44 -6.40 6.14
C SER A 42 -6.07 -5.51 7.21
N THR A 43 -6.20 -5.98 8.47
CA THR A 43 -6.60 -5.15 9.60
C THR A 43 -5.56 -4.08 9.90
N LEU A 44 -4.27 -4.43 9.81
CA LEU A 44 -3.18 -3.48 9.99
C LEU A 44 -3.20 -2.39 8.91
N ILE A 45 -3.42 -2.75 7.63
CA ILE A 45 -3.59 -1.77 6.54
C ILE A 45 -4.78 -0.84 6.81
N LYS A 46 -5.94 -1.37 7.23
CA LYS A 46 -7.13 -0.57 7.56
C LYS A 46 -6.88 0.40 8.72
N LEU A 47 -6.12 -0.02 9.73
CA LEU A 47 -5.69 0.84 10.85
C LEU A 47 -4.78 1.98 10.35
N LEU A 48 -3.79 1.69 9.50
CA LEU A 48 -2.88 2.68 8.92
C LEU A 48 -3.60 3.67 8.00
N LEU A 49 -4.65 3.22 7.29
CA LEU A 49 -5.53 4.06 6.48
C LEU A 49 -6.55 4.86 7.32
N LYS A 50 -6.62 4.60 8.64
CA LYS A 50 -7.67 5.17 9.49
C LYS A 50 -9.08 4.85 8.96
N GLU A 51 -9.27 3.65 8.41
CA GLU A 51 -10.60 3.12 8.05
C GLU A 51 -11.31 2.57 9.27
N ILE A 52 -10.54 2.02 10.20
CA ILE A 52 -11.00 1.54 11.49
C ILE A 52 -10.16 2.14 12.62
N GLU A 53 -10.71 2.16 13.81
CA GLU A 53 -10.02 2.59 15.03
C GLU A 53 -9.42 1.38 15.76
N PRO A 54 -8.22 1.51 16.37
CA PRO A 54 -7.72 0.48 17.28
C PRO A 54 -8.61 0.42 18.53
N THR A 55 -8.65 -0.75 19.16
CA THR A 55 -9.31 -0.93 20.47
C THR A 55 -8.44 -0.36 21.59
N SER A 56 -7.10 -0.52 21.47
CA SER A 56 -6.11 0.05 22.38
C SER A 56 -4.83 0.41 21.64
N GLY A 57 -3.94 1.14 22.32
CA GLY A 57 -2.65 1.56 21.77
C GLY A 57 -2.71 2.84 20.96
N LYS A 58 -1.58 3.21 20.34
CA LYS A 58 -1.43 4.43 19.56
C LYS A 58 -0.77 4.17 18.22
N ILE A 59 -1.18 4.92 17.21
CA ILE A 59 -0.62 4.84 15.86
C ILE A 59 -0.16 6.24 15.45
N TYR A 60 1.11 6.35 15.11
CA TYR A 60 1.70 7.59 14.60
C TYR A 60 2.12 7.40 13.16
N VAL A 61 1.77 8.36 12.31
CA VAL A 61 2.20 8.42 10.91
C VAL A 61 2.82 9.79 10.65
N ASN A 62 4.06 9.81 10.22
CA ASN A 62 4.85 11.02 10.01
C ASN A 62 4.82 11.96 11.23
N GLY A 63 5.00 11.40 12.44
CA GLY A 63 5.01 12.12 13.71
C GLY A 63 3.63 12.59 14.21
N LYS A 64 2.54 12.31 13.50
CA LYS A 64 1.18 12.66 13.92
C LYS A 64 0.47 11.46 14.51
N ASP A 65 -0.10 11.62 15.69
CA ASP A 65 -1.01 10.64 16.28
C ASP A 65 -2.30 10.57 15.45
N ILE A 66 -2.47 9.49 14.69
CA ILE A 66 -3.66 9.27 13.88
C ILE A 66 -4.78 8.59 14.68
N THR A 67 -4.49 8.03 15.85
CA THR A 67 -5.49 7.41 16.73
C THR A 67 -6.54 8.44 17.16
N ARG A 68 -6.09 9.66 17.44
CA ARG A 68 -6.95 10.79 17.86
C ARG A 68 -7.40 11.70 16.72
N LEU A 69 -7.13 11.31 15.47
CA LEU A 69 -7.44 12.16 14.31
C LEU A 69 -8.95 12.29 14.14
N ARG A 70 -9.47 13.52 14.22
CA ARG A 70 -10.90 13.81 14.00
C ARG A 70 -11.31 13.41 12.58
N ARG A 71 -12.53 12.87 12.43
CA ARG A 71 -13.07 12.35 11.16
C ARG A 71 -12.93 13.35 10.00
N ARG A 72 -13.16 14.64 10.22
CA ARG A 72 -13.00 15.70 9.21
C ARG A 72 -11.56 15.85 8.67
N ASN A 73 -10.55 15.41 9.40
CA ASN A 73 -9.13 15.52 9.02
C ASN A 73 -8.60 14.25 8.32
N VAL A 74 -9.36 13.16 8.32
CA VAL A 74 -8.96 11.88 7.69
C VAL A 74 -8.72 12.03 6.19
N PRO A 75 -9.56 12.75 5.40
CA PRO A 75 -9.27 12.96 3.97
C PRO A 75 -7.94 13.67 3.73
N LYS A 76 -7.62 14.71 4.53
CA LYS A 76 -6.33 15.42 4.43
C LYS A 76 -5.14 14.54 4.79
N PHE A 77 -5.31 13.66 5.78
CA PHE A 77 -4.29 12.67 6.16
C PHE A 77 -4.04 11.68 5.02
N ARG A 78 -5.10 11.10 4.44
CA ARG A 78 -5.00 10.11 3.35
C ARG A 78 -4.36 10.65 2.07
N ARG A 79 -4.35 11.97 1.84
CA ARG A 79 -3.65 12.60 0.70
C ARG A 79 -2.14 12.35 0.68
N ASN A 80 -1.55 12.00 1.84
CA ASN A 80 -0.12 11.69 1.97
C ASN A 80 0.18 10.19 1.83
N LEU A 81 -0.86 9.37 1.64
CA LEU A 81 -0.76 7.93 1.49
C LEU A 81 -1.15 7.54 0.06
N GLY A 82 -0.35 6.70 -0.57
CA GLY A 82 -0.74 5.93 -1.73
C GLY A 82 -1.20 4.54 -1.27
N ILE A 83 -2.20 4.00 -1.94
CA ILE A 83 -2.63 2.63 -1.69
C ILE A 83 -2.88 1.90 -3.00
N VAL A 84 -2.40 0.66 -3.05
CA VAL A 84 -2.60 -0.31 -4.13
C VAL A 84 -3.28 -1.53 -3.53
N PHE A 85 -4.36 -1.99 -4.17
CA PHE A 85 -5.13 -3.17 -3.76
C PHE A 85 -4.94 -4.32 -4.74
N GLN A 86 -5.19 -5.53 -4.28
CA GLN A 86 -5.16 -6.74 -5.09
C GLN A 86 -6.16 -6.70 -6.26
N ASP A 87 -7.35 -6.11 -6.06
CA ASP A 87 -8.45 -6.04 -7.04
C ASP A 87 -8.42 -4.77 -7.90
N PHE A 88 -7.27 -4.08 -7.99
CA PHE A 88 -6.99 -2.87 -8.76
C PHE A 88 -7.90 -1.67 -8.45
N ARG A 89 -9.18 -1.87 -8.19
CA ARG A 89 -10.22 -0.86 -7.91
C ARG A 89 -10.25 0.27 -8.94
N LEU A 90 -10.12 -0.07 -10.22
CA LEU A 90 -10.22 0.90 -11.30
C LEU A 90 -11.68 1.32 -11.55
N LEU A 91 -11.86 2.57 -11.95
CA LEU A 91 -13.12 3.10 -12.43
C LEU A 91 -13.36 2.56 -13.85
N LYS A 92 -14.31 1.63 -13.99
CA LYS A 92 -14.54 0.85 -15.22
C LYS A 92 -15.05 1.70 -16.40
N ASP A 93 -15.72 2.81 -16.09
CA ASP A 93 -16.29 3.79 -17.01
C ASP A 93 -15.31 4.91 -17.38
N ARG A 94 -14.06 4.83 -16.94
CA ARG A 94 -13.01 5.83 -17.15
C ARG A 94 -11.80 5.19 -17.83
N ASN A 95 -11.19 5.91 -18.76
CA ASN A 95 -9.92 5.50 -19.36
C ASN A 95 -8.74 5.58 -18.36
N VAL A 96 -7.56 5.16 -18.77
CA VAL A 96 -6.34 5.16 -17.96
C VAL A 96 -6.01 6.56 -17.44
N PHE A 97 -6.01 7.55 -18.33
CA PHE A 97 -5.74 8.95 -17.93
C PHE A 97 -6.70 9.41 -16.84
N GLU A 98 -8.00 9.19 -17.05
CA GLU A 98 -9.06 9.61 -16.12
C GLU A 98 -8.99 8.88 -14.77
N ASN A 99 -8.61 7.59 -14.76
CA ASN A 99 -8.39 6.83 -13.53
C ASN A 99 -7.29 7.45 -12.67
N VAL A 100 -6.18 7.86 -13.28
CA VAL A 100 -5.06 8.49 -12.56
C VAL A 100 -5.39 9.94 -12.20
N ALA A 101 -5.98 10.70 -13.13
CA ALA A 101 -6.39 12.08 -12.93
C ALA A 101 -7.39 12.25 -11.79
N PHE A 102 -8.24 11.24 -11.56
CA PHE A 102 -9.24 11.25 -10.49
C PHE A 102 -8.61 11.52 -9.12
N ALA A 103 -7.46 10.93 -8.81
CA ALA A 103 -6.78 11.15 -7.53
C ALA A 103 -6.32 12.61 -7.33
N GLN A 104 -6.02 13.33 -8.41
CA GLN A 104 -5.67 14.75 -8.35
C GLN A 104 -6.91 15.67 -8.36
N ARG A 105 -7.98 15.27 -9.07
CA ARG A 105 -9.25 16.01 -9.06
C ARG A 105 -9.90 16.03 -7.68
N VAL A 106 -9.90 14.90 -6.97
CA VAL A 106 -10.45 14.80 -5.60
C VAL A 106 -9.77 15.78 -4.61
N ILE A 107 -8.53 16.15 -4.87
CA ILE A 107 -7.79 17.12 -4.07
C ILE A 107 -7.72 18.52 -4.73
N GLU A 108 -8.58 18.76 -5.72
CA GLU A 108 -8.78 20.05 -6.39
C GLU A 108 -7.51 20.61 -7.03
N LYS A 109 -6.65 19.74 -7.60
CA LYS A 109 -5.49 20.22 -8.36
C LYS A 109 -5.92 20.92 -9.64
N PRO A 110 -5.24 22.05 -10.01
CA PRO A 110 -5.51 22.73 -11.27
C PRO A 110 -5.35 21.80 -12.48
N ILE A 111 -6.20 22.00 -13.50
CA ILE A 111 -6.21 21.14 -14.69
C ILE A 111 -4.84 21.09 -15.40
N ARG A 112 -4.12 22.20 -15.45
CA ARG A 112 -2.76 22.28 -16.02
C ARG A 112 -1.77 21.36 -15.27
N THR A 113 -1.93 21.23 -13.95
CA THR A 113 -1.12 20.33 -13.12
C THR A 113 -1.45 18.88 -13.43
N ILE A 114 -2.73 18.55 -13.57
CA ILE A 114 -3.19 17.20 -13.94
C ILE A 114 -2.64 16.79 -15.29
N GLN A 115 -2.80 17.66 -16.30
CA GLN A 115 -2.32 17.42 -17.67
C GLN A 115 -0.80 17.22 -17.77
N ARG A 116 -0.03 17.77 -16.83
CA ARG A 116 1.42 17.57 -16.75
C ARG A 116 1.78 16.29 -15.97
N ASN A 117 1.15 16.10 -14.81
CA ASN A 117 1.56 15.04 -13.87
C ASN A 117 1.08 13.65 -14.30
N VAL A 118 -0.13 13.54 -14.88
CA VAL A 118 -0.68 12.24 -15.27
C VAL A 118 0.15 11.56 -16.37
N PRO A 119 0.50 12.22 -17.50
CA PRO A 119 1.39 11.60 -18.48
C PRO A 119 2.76 11.24 -17.91
N SER A 120 3.32 12.07 -17.03
CA SER A 120 4.61 11.81 -16.39
C SER A 120 4.59 10.54 -15.54
N ILE A 121 3.53 10.35 -14.73
CA ILE A 121 3.43 9.15 -13.91
C ILE A 121 3.08 7.90 -14.74
N LEU A 122 2.30 8.05 -15.81
CA LEU A 122 2.01 6.96 -16.75
C LEU A 122 3.28 6.52 -17.50
N SER A 123 4.16 7.44 -17.84
CA SER A 123 5.49 7.12 -18.39
C SER A 123 6.34 6.34 -17.39
N LEU A 124 6.33 6.72 -16.10
CA LEU A 124 7.06 6.00 -15.05
C LEU A 124 6.62 4.54 -14.93
N VAL A 125 5.32 4.27 -15.08
CA VAL A 125 4.77 2.91 -14.99
C VAL A 125 4.69 2.17 -16.34
N GLY A 126 5.26 2.76 -17.41
CA GLY A 126 5.31 2.14 -18.75
C GLY A 126 3.98 2.05 -19.47
N LEU A 127 3.10 3.06 -19.29
CA LEU A 127 1.76 3.12 -19.90
C LEU A 127 1.52 4.41 -20.72
N SER A 128 2.57 4.99 -21.29
CA SER A 128 2.48 6.24 -22.06
C SER A 128 1.55 6.14 -23.27
N ASP A 129 1.53 4.99 -23.93
CA ASP A 129 0.74 4.68 -25.13
C ASP A 129 -0.69 4.20 -24.84
N LYS A 130 -1.03 4.00 -23.56
CA LYS A 130 -2.32 3.42 -23.13
C LYS A 130 -3.25 4.44 -22.45
N GLN A 131 -2.98 5.74 -22.58
CA GLN A 131 -3.72 6.79 -21.84
C GLN A 131 -5.21 6.78 -22.10
N GLU A 132 -5.62 6.48 -23.34
CA GLU A 132 -7.03 6.46 -23.76
C GLU A 132 -7.70 5.09 -23.60
N ALA A 133 -6.94 4.04 -23.29
CA ALA A 133 -7.47 2.70 -23.12
C ALA A 133 -8.36 2.60 -21.87
N PHE A 134 -9.39 1.77 -21.94
CA PHE A 134 -10.26 1.48 -20.80
C PHE A 134 -9.77 0.23 -20.04
N PRO A 135 -10.13 0.06 -18.75
CA PRO A 135 -9.68 -1.07 -17.93
C PRO A 135 -9.93 -2.44 -18.58
N LYS A 136 -11.04 -2.61 -19.30
CA LYS A 136 -11.40 -3.85 -20.01
C LYS A 136 -10.45 -4.23 -21.17
N GLU A 137 -9.68 -3.27 -21.67
CA GLU A 137 -8.74 -3.41 -22.79
C GLU A 137 -7.30 -3.67 -22.30
N LEU A 138 -7.12 -3.73 -20.98
CA LEU A 138 -5.82 -3.88 -20.33
C LEU A 138 -5.64 -5.29 -19.74
N SER A 139 -4.45 -5.83 -19.83
CA SER A 139 -4.03 -6.99 -19.07
C SER A 139 -4.06 -6.72 -17.55
N GLY A 140 -4.05 -7.76 -16.72
CA GLY A 140 -4.00 -7.62 -15.27
C GLY A 140 -2.79 -6.81 -14.80
N GLY A 141 -1.61 -7.04 -15.39
CA GLY A 141 -0.39 -6.29 -15.08
C GLY A 141 -0.50 -4.81 -15.45
N GLU A 142 -1.11 -4.48 -16.60
CA GLU A 142 -1.37 -3.09 -16.99
C GLU A 142 -2.38 -2.43 -16.06
N GLN A 143 -3.45 -3.12 -15.67
CA GLN A 143 -4.42 -2.60 -14.71
C GLN A 143 -3.77 -2.29 -13.35
N GLN A 144 -2.87 -3.16 -12.88
CA GLN A 144 -2.12 -2.93 -11.65
C GLN A 144 -1.17 -1.73 -11.78
N ARG A 145 -0.51 -1.56 -12.93
CA ARG A 145 0.30 -0.36 -13.19
C ARG A 145 -0.54 0.93 -13.21
N VAL A 146 -1.77 0.90 -13.71
CA VAL A 146 -2.71 2.04 -13.60
C VAL A 146 -3.05 2.34 -12.14
N ALA A 147 -3.36 1.30 -11.33
CA ALA A 147 -3.66 1.46 -9.91
C ALA A 147 -2.46 2.05 -9.16
N LEU A 148 -1.25 1.61 -9.50
CA LEU A 148 0.00 2.13 -8.94
C LEU A 148 0.23 3.60 -9.36
N ALA A 149 0.05 3.95 -10.65
CA ALA A 149 0.13 5.33 -11.12
C ALA A 149 -0.86 6.25 -10.38
N ARG A 150 -2.11 5.80 -10.19
CA ARG A 150 -3.12 6.52 -9.40
C ARG A 150 -2.70 6.73 -7.95
N ALA A 151 -2.06 5.73 -7.33
CA ALA A 151 -1.56 5.84 -5.96
C ALA A 151 -0.39 6.83 -5.84
N LEU A 152 0.44 6.96 -6.88
CA LEU A 152 1.68 7.74 -6.90
C LEU A 152 1.52 9.19 -7.37
N VAL A 153 0.47 9.51 -8.15
CA VAL A 153 0.35 10.81 -8.85
C VAL A 153 0.34 12.02 -7.92
N ASN A 154 0.05 11.82 -6.63
CA ASN A 154 0.10 12.85 -5.59
C ASN A 154 1.42 12.87 -4.79
N ASN A 155 2.44 12.13 -5.22
CA ASN A 155 3.74 12.00 -4.55
C ASN A 155 3.57 11.63 -3.05
N PRO A 156 2.98 10.48 -2.74
CA PRO A 156 2.73 10.08 -1.36
C PRO A 156 4.04 9.84 -0.62
N LEU A 157 4.06 10.14 0.68
CA LEU A 157 5.20 9.84 1.56
C LEU A 157 5.29 8.35 1.90
N ILE A 158 4.15 7.67 1.88
CA ILE A 158 4.01 6.24 2.18
C ILE A 158 3.15 5.61 1.10
N LEU A 159 3.60 4.49 0.58
CA LEU A 159 2.86 3.61 -0.31
C LEU A 159 2.55 2.32 0.43
N LEU A 160 1.26 2.02 0.59
CA LEU A 160 0.75 0.78 1.13
C LEU A 160 0.31 -0.10 -0.05
N ALA A 161 0.75 -1.35 -0.10
CA ALA A 161 0.35 -2.29 -1.14
C ALA A 161 -0.19 -3.57 -0.48
N ASP A 162 -1.48 -3.82 -0.66
CA ASP A 162 -2.19 -4.98 -0.11
C ASP A 162 -2.31 -6.04 -1.20
N GLU A 163 -1.49 -7.10 -1.12
CA GLU A 163 -1.38 -8.20 -2.09
C GLU A 163 -1.22 -7.71 -3.55
N PRO A 164 -0.24 -6.82 -3.86
CA PRO A 164 -0.19 -6.13 -5.15
C PRO A 164 0.05 -7.05 -6.35
N THR A 165 0.41 -8.30 -6.11
CA THR A 165 0.73 -9.30 -7.15
C THR A 165 -0.23 -10.50 -7.13
N GLY A 166 -1.22 -10.53 -6.24
CA GLY A 166 -2.07 -11.69 -6.00
C GLY A 166 -2.93 -12.14 -7.18
N ASN A 167 -3.17 -11.27 -8.16
CA ASN A 167 -3.95 -11.56 -9.37
C ASN A 167 -3.10 -11.52 -10.65
N LEU A 168 -1.78 -11.63 -10.53
CA LEU A 168 -0.85 -11.50 -11.65
C LEU A 168 -0.06 -12.79 -11.88
N ASP A 169 0.36 -13.02 -13.12
CA ASP A 169 1.32 -14.05 -13.45
C ASP A 169 2.72 -13.71 -12.88
N PRO A 170 3.65 -14.67 -12.80
CA PRO A 170 4.97 -14.45 -12.21
C PRO A 170 5.76 -13.31 -12.84
N LYS A 171 5.72 -13.16 -14.16
CA LYS A 171 6.47 -12.11 -14.88
C LYS A 171 5.93 -10.71 -14.49
N ASN A 172 4.62 -10.51 -14.60
CA ASN A 172 4.00 -9.24 -14.22
C ASN A 172 4.18 -8.95 -12.72
N SER A 173 4.18 -9.99 -11.86
CA SER A 173 4.46 -9.85 -10.42
C SER A 173 5.84 -9.25 -10.18
N TRP A 174 6.87 -9.75 -10.85
CA TRP A 174 8.23 -9.22 -10.76
C TRP A 174 8.35 -7.79 -11.28
N GLU A 175 7.68 -7.46 -12.38
CA GLU A 175 7.65 -6.09 -12.91
C GLU A 175 7.05 -5.10 -11.91
N ILE A 176 5.93 -5.46 -11.26
CA ILE A 176 5.30 -4.61 -10.22
C ILE A 176 6.22 -4.46 -9.01
N MET A 177 6.85 -5.53 -8.53
CA MET A 177 7.74 -5.47 -7.37
C MET A 177 9.02 -4.68 -7.66
N SER A 178 9.59 -4.80 -8.86
CA SER A 178 10.72 -3.99 -9.31
C SER A 178 10.35 -2.50 -9.35
N LEU A 179 9.16 -2.17 -9.82
CA LEU A 179 8.66 -0.80 -9.84
C LEU A 179 8.46 -0.25 -8.42
N LEU A 180 7.95 -1.05 -7.48
CA LEU A 180 7.85 -0.66 -6.07
C LEU A 180 9.22 -0.42 -5.43
N ASP A 181 10.24 -1.22 -5.77
CA ASP A 181 11.62 -1.01 -5.32
C ASP A 181 12.23 0.29 -5.89
N GLU A 182 11.98 0.58 -7.17
CA GLU A 182 12.40 1.84 -7.78
C GLU A 182 11.75 3.07 -7.10
N ILE A 183 10.45 2.99 -6.80
CA ILE A 183 9.72 4.03 -6.07
C ILE A 183 10.31 4.22 -4.67
N ASN A 184 10.66 3.13 -3.98
CA ASN A 184 11.31 3.19 -2.69
C ASN A 184 12.68 3.86 -2.76
N LYS A 185 13.52 3.50 -3.75
CA LYS A 185 14.83 4.13 -3.99
C LYS A 185 14.74 5.64 -4.22
N ARG A 186 13.60 6.14 -4.71
CA ARG A 186 13.31 7.58 -4.84
C ARG A 186 12.85 8.23 -3.51
N GLY A 187 12.82 7.48 -2.40
CA GLY A 187 12.59 7.98 -1.04
C GLY A 187 11.18 7.77 -0.48
N THR A 188 10.26 7.16 -1.23
CA THR A 188 8.94 6.77 -0.70
C THR A 188 9.09 5.59 0.26
N THR A 189 8.44 5.66 1.41
CA THR A 189 8.33 4.51 2.33
C THR A 189 7.33 3.51 1.75
N VAL A 190 7.73 2.25 1.57
CA VAL A 190 6.90 1.22 0.95
C VAL A 190 6.59 0.12 1.96
N VAL A 191 5.32 -0.20 2.14
CA VAL A 191 4.86 -1.31 2.98
C VAL A 191 4.04 -2.24 2.10
N VAL A 192 4.50 -3.47 1.92
CA VAL A 192 3.86 -4.48 1.09
C VAL A 192 3.34 -5.59 1.98
N VAL A 193 2.04 -5.83 1.94
CA VAL A 193 1.43 -7.04 2.50
C VAL A 193 1.41 -8.09 1.40
N THR A 194 1.98 -9.25 1.66
CA THR A 194 1.97 -10.36 0.69
C THR A 194 2.14 -11.72 1.36
N HIS A 195 1.73 -12.76 0.67
CA HIS A 195 2.04 -14.15 1.02
C HIS A 195 2.97 -14.82 -0.01
N ASN A 196 3.50 -14.06 -0.97
CA ASN A 196 4.40 -14.60 -2.00
C ASN A 196 5.83 -14.74 -1.45
N VAL A 197 6.16 -15.96 -1.04
CA VAL A 197 7.46 -16.34 -0.45
C VAL A 197 8.61 -16.02 -1.39
N GLU A 198 8.52 -16.41 -2.67
CA GLU A 198 9.61 -16.28 -3.64
C GLU A 198 10.04 -14.82 -3.83
N ILE A 199 9.07 -13.92 -3.91
CA ILE A 199 9.34 -12.48 -4.05
C ILE A 199 9.98 -11.92 -2.80
N VAL A 200 9.47 -12.26 -1.62
CA VAL A 200 10.00 -11.79 -0.33
C VAL A 200 11.45 -12.24 -0.17
N ASP A 201 11.73 -13.52 -0.42
CA ASP A 201 13.07 -14.11 -0.29
C ASP A 201 14.06 -13.49 -1.28
N ALA A 202 13.66 -13.30 -2.52
CA ALA A 202 14.56 -12.74 -3.53
C ALA A 202 14.85 -11.25 -3.34
N MET A 203 13.90 -10.47 -2.82
CA MET A 203 14.09 -9.02 -2.64
C MET A 203 14.94 -8.66 -1.42
N GLN A 204 15.12 -9.56 -0.45
CA GLN A 204 15.99 -9.36 0.72
C GLN A 204 15.76 -8.03 1.46
N LYS A 205 14.49 -7.64 1.61
CA LYS A 205 14.07 -6.45 2.38
C LYS A 205 13.73 -6.86 3.82
N ARG A 206 13.42 -5.88 4.66
CA ARG A 206 12.89 -6.13 5.99
C ARG A 206 11.57 -6.88 5.92
N VAL A 207 11.41 -7.91 6.74
CA VAL A 207 10.21 -8.76 6.81
C VAL A 207 9.68 -8.75 8.23
N ILE A 208 8.40 -8.41 8.37
CA ILE A 208 7.64 -8.52 9.61
C ILE A 208 6.65 -9.67 9.43
N THR A 209 6.78 -10.69 10.26
CA THR A 209 5.90 -11.86 10.21
C THR A 209 4.79 -11.76 11.24
N MET A 210 3.55 -11.91 10.79
CA MET A 210 2.36 -11.91 11.63
C MET A 210 1.70 -13.27 11.69
N ASN A 211 1.31 -13.72 12.89
CA ASN A 211 0.51 -14.92 13.10
C ASN A 211 -0.58 -14.66 14.15
N LYS A 212 -1.83 -15.01 13.84
CA LYS A 212 -3.00 -14.90 14.74
C LYS A 212 -3.09 -13.55 15.48
N GLY A 213 -2.78 -12.46 14.75
CA GLY A 213 -2.86 -11.10 15.27
C GLY A 213 -1.64 -10.61 16.03
N VAL A 214 -0.60 -11.40 16.23
CA VAL A 214 0.65 -11.00 16.87
C VAL A 214 1.79 -10.92 15.87
N MET A 215 2.77 -10.06 16.15
CA MET A 215 4.04 -10.04 15.44
C MET A 215 4.95 -11.11 16.06
N ILE A 216 5.37 -12.09 15.26
CA ILE A 216 6.22 -13.19 15.74
C ILE A 216 7.68 -13.00 15.34
N ASN A 217 7.97 -12.23 14.29
CA ASN A 217 9.32 -11.97 13.82
C ASN A 217 9.44 -10.60 13.14
N ASP A 218 10.65 -9.99 13.18
CA ASP A 218 11.01 -8.72 12.53
C ASP A 218 12.48 -8.75 12.11
N GLU A 219 12.74 -9.12 10.88
CA GLU A 219 14.09 -9.30 10.32
C GLU A 219 14.44 -8.20 9.33
N GLN A 220 15.62 -7.58 9.48
CA GLN A 220 16.07 -6.46 8.64
C GLN A 220 16.42 -6.89 7.20
N LYS A 221 16.84 -8.12 7.01
CA LYS A 221 17.08 -8.78 5.72
C LYS A 221 16.61 -10.22 5.87
N GLY A 222 15.30 -10.42 5.81
CA GLY A 222 14.68 -11.71 6.08
C GLY A 222 14.17 -12.36 4.81
N GLY A 223 14.14 -13.70 4.84
CA GLY A 223 13.32 -14.54 4.02
C GLY A 223 12.00 -14.85 4.73
N TYR A 224 11.09 -15.48 4.02
CA TYR A 224 9.86 -16.00 4.57
C TYR A 224 10.19 -17.30 5.32
N SER A 225 10.41 -17.27 6.63
CA SER A 225 10.57 -18.48 7.41
C SER A 225 9.23 -19.22 7.50
N ASN A 226 9.19 -20.45 6.92
CA ASN A 226 8.01 -21.32 6.97
C ASN A 226 7.78 -21.99 8.37
N GLU A 227 8.40 -21.49 9.42
CA GLU A 227 8.13 -21.97 10.78
C GLU A 227 6.85 -21.31 11.33
N ILE A 228 5.70 -21.79 10.84
CA ILE A 228 4.38 -21.49 11.40
C ILE A 228 3.66 -22.80 11.74
#